data_007e2f36f44a68562b4792a070cee48c
#
_entry.id   007e2f36f44a68562b4792a070cee48c
#
_cell.length_a   1.000
_cell.length_b   1.000
_cell.length_c   1.000
_cell.angle_alpha   90.00
_cell.angle_beta   90.00
_cell.angle_gamma   90.00
#
_symmetry.space_group_name_H-M   'P 1'
#
loop_
_entity.id
_entity.type
_entity.pdbx_description
1 polymer ?
#
loop_
_entity_poly.entity_id
_entity_poly.type
_entity_poly.pdbx_seq_one_letter_code
_entity_poly.pdbx_strand_id
1 'polypeptide(L)'
;ILAGATAFYIFTSGTTGLPKAAKVTHRRWVSGAYPYSKVGCRAKASDRFYICLPLYHGTGLICGLGSCLYSGSAIVLRRRFSVSQFWPDVQRYKVTNFIYVGELCRYLLAQPRCSEEVNNTLERVFGNGLRPDIWHEFKRRFGISRVCEFYGASEGNIGFLNALNKDCTIG
;
A
#
# COMPACT_ATOMS: atom_id res chain seq x y z
N ILE A 1 -25.15 -6.74 -9.53
CA ILE A 1 -24.30 -5.65 -10.02
C ILE A 1 -23.57 -6.12 -11.25
N LEU A 2 -23.65 -5.36 -12.36
CA LEU A 2 -22.94 -5.69 -13.59
C LEU A 2 -21.45 -5.39 -13.42
N ALA A 3 -20.59 -6.30 -13.80
CA ALA A 3 -19.12 -6.14 -13.72
C ALA A 3 -18.60 -4.90 -14.47
N GLY A 4 -19.26 -4.51 -15.54
CA GLY A 4 -18.94 -3.30 -16.33
C GLY A 4 -19.51 -2.00 -15.78
N ALA A 5 -20.39 -2.04 -14.76
CA ALA A 5 -20.93 -0.84 -14.14
C ALA A 5 -19.83 -0.07 -13.41
N THR A 6 -19.99 1.25 -13.36
CA THR A 6 -19.04 2.13 -12.64
C THR A 6 -19.16 1.87 -11.14
N ALA A 7 -18.02 1.57 -10.50
CA ALA A 7 -17.92 1.47 -9.05
C ALA A 7 -17.65 2.86 -8.44
N PHE A 8 -16.70 3.59 -9.00
CA PHE A 8 -16.31 4.94 -8.55
C PHE A 8 -15.49 5.68 -9.60
N TYR A 9 -15.24 6.97 -9.35
CA TYR A 9 -14.33 7.80 -10.12
C TYR A 9 -13.14 8.20 -9.24
N ILE A 10 -11.93 8.14 -9.81
CA ILE A 10 -10.71 8.66 -9.18
C ILE A 10 -10.29 9.89 -9.95
N PHE A 11 -10.20 11.02 -9.28
CA PHE A 11 -9.73 12.26 -9.91
C PHE A 11 -8.20 12.26 -9.97
N THR A 12 -7.67 12.60 -11.13
CA THR A 12 -6.24 12.77 -11.38
C THR A 12 -5.94 14.22 -11.72
N SER A 13 -4.79 14.71 -11.26
CA SER A 13 -4.29 16.02 -11.67
C SER A 13 -3.90 15.94 -13.15
N GLY A 14 -4.72 16.49 -14.02
CA GLY A 14 -4.39 16.58 -15.46
C GLY A 14 -3.12 17.40 -15.67
N THR A 15 -2.24 16.95 -16.57
CA THR A 15 -1.00 17.68 -16.94
C THR A 15 -1.28 19.01 -17.69
N THR A 16 -2.48 19.20 -18.17
CA THR A 16 -2.83 20.30 -19.08
C THR A 16 -4.14 21.03 -18.73
N GLY A 17 -4.57 21.03 -17.45
CA GLY A 17 -5.79 21.74 -17.08
C GLY A 17 -6.56 21.18 -15.91
N LEU A 18 -7.89 21.17 -15.98
CA LEU A 18 -8.77 20.70 -14.91
C LEU A 18 -8.56 19.20 -14.60
N PRO A 19 -8.76 18.77 -13.33
CA PRO A 19 -8.70 17.38 -12.96
C PRO A 19 -9.62 16.51 -13.82
N LYS A 20 -9.11 15.34 -14.23
CA LYS A 20 -9.88 14.35 -14.99
C LYS A 20 -10.35 13.24 -14.08
N ALA A 21 -11.56 12.75 -14.30
CA ALA A 21 -12.14 11.63 -13.54
C ALA A 21 -11.88 10.31 -14.27
N ALA A 22 -10.97 9.50 -13.75
CA ALA A 22 -10.73 8.14 -14.22
C ALA A 22 -11.88 7.23 -13.75
N LYS A 23 -12.59 6.63 -14.71
CA LYS A 23 -13.68 5.70 -14.44
C LYS A 23 -13.13 4.34 -14.02
N VAL A 24 -13.53 3.85 -12.84
CA VAL A 24 -13.20 2.53 -12.33
C VAL A 24 -14.48 1.70 -12.28
N THR A 25 -14.53 0.62 -13.06
CA THR A 25 -15.64 -0.34 -13.02
C THR A 25 -15.43 -1.37 -11.92
N HIS A 26 -16.50 -2.08 -11.53
CA HIS A 26 -16.38 -3.20 -10.57
C HIS A 26 -15.37 -4.25 -11.04
N ARG A 27 -15.39 -4.60 -12.34
CA ARG A 27 -14.40 -5.52 -12.93
C ARG A 27 -12.98 -5.00 -12.73
N ARG A 28 -12.73 -3.73 -13.07
CA ARG A 28 -11.40 -3.13 -12.98
C ARG A 28 -10.90 -3.11 -11.53
N TRP A 29 -11.78 -2.78 -10.58
CA TRP A 29 -11.41 -2.78 -9.16
C TRP A 29 -11.01 -4.16 -8.66
N VAL A 30 -11.85 -5.18 -8.92
CA VAL A 30 -11.57 -6.55 -8.50
C VAL A 30 -10.33 -7.12 -9.20
N SER A 31 -10.19 -6.89 -10.52
CA SER A 31 -9.02 -7.33 -11.29
C SER A 31 -7.72 -6.66 -10.83
N GLY A 32 -7.79 -5.40 -10.38
CA GLY A 32 -6.65 -4.70 -9.79
C GLY A 32 -6.33 -5.19 -8.38
N ALA A 33 -7.35 -5.41 -7.55
CA ALA A 33 -7.18 -5.87 -6.17
C ALA A 33 -6.54 -7.28 -6.08
N TYR A 34 -6.87 -8.17 -7.02
CA TYR A 34 -6.33 -9.53 -7.05
C TYR A 34 -4.80 -9.61 -7.06
N PRO A 35 -4.09 -9.06 -8.06
CA PRO A 35 -2.63 -9.13 -8.11
C PRO A 35 -1.98 -8.43 -6.92
N TYR A 36 -2.51 -7.30 -6.47
CA TYR A 36 -2.00 -6.60 -5.30
C TYR A 36 -2.15 -7.44 -4.04
N SER A 37 -3.31 -8.05 -3.83
CA SER A 37 -3.58 -8.91 -2.68
C SER A 37 -2.76 -10.20 -2.70
N LYS A 38 -2.88 -10.99 -3.77
CA LYS A 38 -2.34 -12.37 -3.80
C LYS A 38 -0.88 -12.44 -4.22
N VAL A 39 -0.44 -11.59 -5.14
CA VAL A 39 0.94 -11.61 -5.64
C VAL A 39 1.81 -10.62 -4.89
N GLY A 40 1.39 -9.37 -4.77
CA GLY A 40 2.12 -8.30 -4.10
C GLY A 40 2.24 -8.52 -2.60
N CYS A 41 1.14 -8.37 -1.89
CA CYS A 41 1.09 -8.49 -0.44
C CYS A 41 1.15 -9.94 0.06
N ARG A 42 0.81 -10.92 -0.77
CA ARG A 42 0.57 -12.32 -0.37
C ARG A 42 -0.39 -12.39 0.81
N ALA A 43 -1.47 -11.63 0.71
CA ALA A 43 -2.40 -11.37 1.80
C ALA A 43 -3.19 -12.63 2.21
N LYS A 44 -3.37 -12.77 3.52
CA LYS A 44 -4.14 -13.82 4.19
C LYS A 44 -5.28 -13.19 4.99
N ALA A 45 -6.32 -13.96 5.28
CA ALA A 45 -7.43 -13.47 6.11
C ALA A 45 -7.01 -13.07 7.54
N SER A 46 -5.90 -13.65 8.06
CA SER A 46 -5.34 -13.30 9.35
C SER A 46 -4.53 -11.99 9.36
N ASP A 47 -4.24 -11.42 8.21
CA ASP A 47 -3.46 -10.18 8.11
C ASP A 47 -4.24 -8.94 8.56
N ARG A 48 -3.48 -7.92 8.94
CA ARG A 48 -3.98 -6.61 9.34
C ARG A 48 -3.21 -5.53 8.59
N PHE A 49 -3.93 -4.80 7.74
CA PHE A 49 -3.36 -3.78 6.87
C PHE A 49 -3.47 -2.40 7.49
N TYR A 50 -2.35 -1.71 7.62
CA TYR A 50 -2.34 -0.30 7.99
C TYR A 50 -2.49 0.56 6.74
N ILE A 51 -3.61 1.30 6.66
CA ILE A 51 -3.94 2.18 5.55
C ILE A 51 -4.09 3.60 6.09
N CYS A 52 -3.13 4.44 5.77
CA CYS A 52 -3.12 5.87 6.11
C CYS A 52 -3.17 6.78 4.88
N LEU A 53 -3.24 6.17 3.70
CA LEU A 53 -3.38 6.87 2.43
C LEU A 53 -4.86 7.16 2.16
N PRO A 54 -5.17 8.28 1.50
CA PRO A 54 -6.55 8.64 1.20
C PRO A 54 -7.28 7.59 0.36
N LEU A 55 -8.49 7.23 0.77
CA LEU A 55 -9.33 6.28 0.01
C LEU A 55 -9.90 6.86 -1.29
N TYR A 56 -9.75 8.16 -1.53
CA TYR A 56 -10.06 8.74 -2.85
C TYR A 56 -8.92 8.62 -3.84
N HIS A 57 -7.77 8.04 -3.45
CA HIS A 57 -6.60 7.78 -4.30
C HIS A 57 -6.44 6.28 -4.58
N GLY A 58 -5.99 5.94 -5.80
CA GLY A 58 -5.87 4.55 -6.25
C GLY A 58 -5.07 3.64 -5.31
N THR A 59 -3.97 4.13 -4.74
CA THR A 59 -3.14 3.35 -3.82
C THR A 59 -3.89 2.98 -2.54
N GLY A 60 -4.60 3.93 -1.92
CA GLY A 60 -5.42 3.63 -0.72
C GLY A 60 -6.62 2.75 -1.04
N LEU A 61 -7.34 3.06 -2.13
CA LEU A 61 -8.60 2.41 -2.47
C LEU A 61 -8.41 1.05 -3.16
N ILE A 62 -7.62 1.00 -4.25
CA ILE A 62 -7.49 -0.24 -5.02
C ILE A 62 -6.45 -1.16 -4.38
N CYS A 63 -5.27 -0.64 -4.09
CA CYS A 63 -4.18 -1.45 -3.55
C CYS A 63 -4.41 -1.79 -2.08
N GLY A 64 -4.83 -0.80 -1.26
CA GLY A 64 -5.07 -0.99 0.17
C GLY A 64 -6.41 -1.68 0.46
N LEU A 65 -7.51 -0.94 0.37
CA LEU A 65 -8.86 -1.44 0.68
C LEU A 65 -9.24 -2.63 -0.19
N GLY A 66 -8.97 -2.57 -1.51
CA GLY A 66 -9.27 -3.67 -2.42
C GLY A 66 -8.56 -4.97 -2.04
N SER A 67 -7.26 -4.88 -1.66
CA SER A 67 -6.51 -6.06 -1.20
C SER A 67 -7.10 -6.68 0.07
N CYS A 68 -7.55 -5.85 1.00
CA CYS A 68 -8.19 -6.32 2.24
C CYS A 68 -9.52 -7.01 1.96
N LEU A 69 -10.38 -6.40 1.16
CA LEU A 69 -11.67 -6.99 0.79
C LEU A 69 -11.49 -8.31 0.03
N TYR A 70 -10.49 -8.38 -0.85
CA TYR A 70 -10.21 -9.59 -1.61
C TYR A 70 -9.67 -10.73 -0.75
N SER A 71 -8.85 -10.43 0.26
CA SER A 71 -8.23 -11.44 1.13
C SER A 71 -9.06 -11.79 2.36
N GLY A 72 -10.05 -10.97 2.72
CA GLY A 72 -10.78 -11.08 3.99
C GLY A 72 -9.96 -10.59 5.19
N SER A 73 -8.89 -9.81 4.97
CA SER A 73 -8.04 -9.31 6.03
C SER A 73 -8.61 -8.09 6.73
N ALA A 74 -8.17 -7.83 7.95
CA ALA A 74 -8.61 -6.67 8.73
C ALA A 74 -7.93 -5.38 8.24
N ILE A 75 -8.61 -4.26 8.47
CA ILE A 75 -8.14 -2.92 8.10
C ILE A 75 -7.91 -2.10 9.36
N VAL A 76 -6.71 -1.52 9.49
CA VAL A 76 -6.38 -0.47 10.45
C VAL A 76 -6.35 0.84 9.68
N LEU A 77 -7.48 1.51 9.63
CA LEU A 77 -7.65 2.73 8.86
C LEU A 77 -7.30 3.96 9.69
N ARG A 78 -6.37 4.77 9.18
CA ARG A 78 -6.03 6.06 9.79
C ARG A 78 -6.43 7.19 8.86
N ARG A 79 -6.99 8.23 9.43
CA ARG A 79 -7.42 9.43 8.69
C ARG A 79 -6.26 10.15 8.00
N ARG A 80 -5.05 10.08 8.60
CA ARG A 80 -3.80 10.64 8.09
C ARG A 80 -2.61 9.89 8.68
N PHE A 81 -1.49 9.93 7.98
CA PHE A 81 -0.24 9.42 8.50
C PHE A 81 0.26 10.27 9.69
N SER A 82 0.80 9.59 10.69
CA SER A 82 1.48 10.21 11.82
C SER A 82 2.69 9.38 12.20
N VAL A 83 3.85 9.98 12.11
CA VAL A 83 5.12 9.31 12.41
C VAL A 83 5.14 8.83 13.87
N SER A 84 4.70 9.67 14.80
CA SER A 84 4.70 9.36 16.24
C SER A 84 3.66 8.32 16.65
N GLN A 85 2.61 8.11 15.83
CA GLN A 85 1.57 7.13 16.12
C GLN A 85 1.74 5.82 15.35
N PHE A 86 2.66 5.76 14.39
CA PHE A 86 2.81 4.60 13.52
C PHE A 86 3.18 3.33 14.31
N TRP A 87 4.27 3.36 15.06
CA TRP A 87 4.71 2.19 15.83
C TRP A 87 3.78 1.83 16.99
N PRO A 88 3.24 2.77 17.79
CA PRO A 88 2.16 2.48 18.73
C PRO A 88 0.95 1.79 18.09
N ASP A 89 0.52 2.23 16.89
CA ASP A 89 -0.57 1.57 16.18
C ASP A 89 -0.17 0.17 15.68
N VAL A 90 1.03 0.00 15.13
CA VAL A 90 1.53 -1.31 14.69
C VAL A 90 1.49 -2.32 15.84
N GLN A 91 1.96 -1.93 17.01
CA GLN A 91 1.94 -2.76 18.22
C GLN A 91 0.52 -3.03 18.71
N ARG A 92 -0.30 -1.98 18.85
CA ARG A 92 -1.66 -2.06 19.38
C ARG A 92 -2.56 -2.94 18.54
N TYR A 93 -2.51 -2.76 17.23
CA TYR A 93 -3.41 -3.43 16.29
C TYR A 93 -2.78 -4.67 15.65
N LYS A 94 -1.55 -5.02 16.01
CA LYS A 94 -0.82 -6.17 15.45
C LYS A 94 -0.79 -6.12 13.93
N VAL A 95 -0.39 -4.99 13.38
CA VAL A 95 -0.31 -4.75 11.94
C VAL A 95 0.74 -5.66 11.31
N THR A 96 0.38 -6.32 10.20
CA THR A 96 1.28 -7.22 9.46
C THR A 96 1.67 -6.65 8.09
N ASN A 97 0.86 -5.75 7.55
CA ASN A 97 1.06 -5.14 6.23
C ASN A 97 0.89 -3.62 6.29
N PHE A 98 1.76 -2.88 5.63
CA PHE A 98 1.68 -1.43 5.51
C PHE A 98 1.58 -1.00 4.05
N ILE A 99 0.54 -0.21 3.73
CA ILE A 99 0.37 0.40 2.41
C ILE A 99 1.00 1.79 2.44
N TYR A 100 2.05 2.00 1.66
CA TYR A 100 2.87 3.20 1.73
C TYR A 100 3.00 3.95 0.38
N VAL A 101 3.47 5.18 0.48
CA VAL A 101 4.23 5.89 -0.55
C VAL A 101 5.63 6.16 0.00
N GLY A 102 6.66 6.14 -0.85
CA GLY A 102 8.07 6.10 -0.42
C GLY A 102 8.48 7.18 0.57
N GLU A 103 7.85 8.35 0.51
CA GLU A 103 8.09 9.45 1.44
C GLU A 103 7.77 9.08 2.90
N LEU A 104 6.74 8.24 3.13
CA LEU A 104 6.41 7.76 4.48
C LEU A 104 7.52 6.88 5.06
N CYS A 105 8.13 6.04 4.21
CA CYS A 105 9.27 5.21 4.61
C CYS A 105 10.48 6.08 5.01
N ARG A 106 10.73 7.15 4.26
CA ARG A 106 11.78 8.12 4.59
C ARG A 106 11.50 8.82 5.93
N TYR A 107 10.26 9.23 6.18
CA TYR A 107 9.89 9.83 7.47
C TYR A 107 10.08 8.89 8.64
N LEU A 108 9.74 7.61 8.49
CA LEU A 108 9.96 6.60 9.53
C LEU A 108 11.44 6.40 9.83
N LEU A 109 12.28 6.30 8.79
CA LEU A 109 13.73 6.17 8.95
C LEU A 109 14.39 7.38 9.60
N ALA A 110 13.88 8.58 9.35
CA ALA A 110 14.41 9.81 9.92
C ALA A 110 14.15 9.96 11.43
N GLN A 111 13.31 9.11 12.02
CA GLN A 111 13.04 9.16 13.46
C GLN A 111 14.12 8.44 14.27
N PRO A 112 14.40 8.89 15.50
CA PRO A 112 15.15 8.10 16.46
C PRO A 112 14.51 6.72 16.64
N ARG A 113 15.32 5.74 17.02
CA ARG A 113 14.80 4.41 17.38
C ARG A 113 13.90 4.52 18.60
N CYS A 114 12.82 3.74 18.60
CA CYS A 114 11.90 3.65 19.74
C CYS A 114 11.65 2.18 20.13
N SER A 115 11.15 1.99 21.33
CA SER A 115 10.89 0.66 21.89
C SER A 115 9.83 -0.10 21.09
N GLU A 116 8.85 0.62 20.54
CA GLU A 116 7.73 0.05 19.80
C GLU A 116 8.13 -0.52 18.42
N GLU A 117 9.26 -0.09 17.86
CA GLU A 117 9.78 -0.69 16.62
C GLU A 117 10.47 -2.02 16.84
N VAL A 118 10.85 -2.33 18.09
CA VAL A 118 11.49 -3.61 18.46
C VAL A 118 10.40 -4.67 18.64
N ASN A 119 10.60 -5.85 18.05
CA ASN A 119 9.62 -6.95 18.07
C ASN A 119 8.24 -6.56 17.52
N ASN A 120 8.21 -5.64 16.53
CA ASN A 120 6.97 -5.29 15.85
C ASN A 120 6.44 -6.47 15.00
N THR A 121 5.16 -6.39 14.61
CA THR A 121 4.48 -7.43 13.82
C THR A 121 4.48 -7.16 12.33
N LEU A 122 5.06 -6.04 11.88
CA LEU A 122 5.06 -5.62 10.48
C LEU A 122 6.03 -6.48 9.68
N GLU A 123 5.50 -7.28 8.78
CA GLU A 123 6.29 -8.20 7.96
C GLU A 123 6.45 -7.71 6.52
N ARG A 124 5.41 -7.09 5.99
CA ARG A 124 5.29 -6.80 4.56
C ARG A 124 4.86 -5.38 4.32
N VAL A 125 5.45 -4.77 3.33
CA VAL A 125 5.06 -3.43 2.88
C VAL A 125 4.78 -3.44 1.39
N PHE A 126 3.76 -2.70 0.99
CA PHE A 126 3.30 -2.62 -0.38
C PHE A 126 3.05 -1.16 -0.75
N GLY A 127 3.66 -0.70 -1.83
CA GLY A 127 3.52 0.68 -2.23
C GLY A 127 4.38 1.03 -3.44
N ASN A 128 4.70 2.30 -3.54
CA ASN A 128 5.52 2.82 -4.63
C ASN A 128 6.42 3.94 -4.12
N GLY A 129 7.63 4.01 -4.72
CA GLY A 129 8.58 5.09 -4.48
C GLY A 129 9.52 4.88 -3.29
N LEU A 130 9.69 3.65 -2.79
CA LEU A 130 10.76 3.36 -1.85
C LEU A 130 12.10 3.44 -2.59
N ARG A 131 12.90 4.41 -2.22
CA ARG A 131 14.16 4.72 -2.91
C ARG A 131 15.21 3.64 -2.67
N PRO A 132 16.03 3.29 -3.68
CA PRO A 132 17.09 2.27 -3.54
C PRO A 132 18.10 2.59 -2.44
N ASP A 133 18.42 3.87 -2.23
CA ASP A 133 19.40 4.33 -1.22
C ASP A 133 18.97 4.05 0.23
N ILE A 134 17.68 3.96 0.50
CA ILE A 134 17.13 3.67 1.83
C ILE A 134 16.52 2.27 1.95
N TRP A 135 16.44 1.51 0.85
CA TRP A 135 15.75 0.22 0.78
C TRP A 135 16.25 -0.80 1.80
N HIS A 136 17.56 -1.04 1.79
CA HIS A 136 18.16 -2.04 2.66
C HIS A 136 18.13 -1.63 4.13
N GLU A 137 18.32 -0.34 4.41
CA GLU A 137 18.19 0.18 5.77
C GLU A 137 16.77 0.01 6.30
N PHE A 138 15.77 0.36 5.51
CA PHE A 138 14.36 0.21 5.87
C PHE A 138 14.01 -1.24 6.19
N LYS A 139 14.38 -2.19 5.33
CA LYS A 139 14.16 -3.62 5.56
C LYS A 139 14.83 -4.10 6.84
N ARG A 140 16.12 -3.76 7.02
CA ARG A 140 16.91 -4.22 8.18
C ARG A 140 16.40 -3.62 9.49
N ARG A 141 16.17 -2.30 9.50
CA ARG A 141 15.76 -1.60 10.73
C ARG A 141 14.42 -2.09 11.25
N PHE A 142 13.46 -2.29 10.39
CA PHE A 142 12.09 -2.62 10.77
C PHE A 142 11.72 -4.10 10.61
N GLY A 143 12.67 -4.95 10.23
CA GLY A 143 12.47 -6.38 10.11
C GLY A 143 11.56 -6.79 8.94
N ILE A 144 11.51 -5.97 7.88
CA ILE A 144 10.61 -6.18 6.74
C ILE A 144 11.12 -7.35 5.88
N SER A 145 10.34 -8.42 5.83
CA SER A 145 10.65 -9.61 5.03
C SER A 145 10.31 -9.43 3.55
N ARG A 146 9.30 -8.59 3.25
CA ARG A 146 8.84 -8.36 1.87
C ARG A 146 8.55 -6.90 1.60
N VAL A 147 9.20 -6.38 0.55
CA VAL A 147 8.88 -5.08 -0.04
C VAL A 147 8.36 -5.34 -1.45
N CYS A 148 7.10 -5.01 -1.68
CA CYS A 148 6.52 -5.12 -3.01
C CYS A 148 6.25 -3.72 -3.56
N GLU A 149 7.17 -3.23 -4.36
CA GLU A 149 6.99 -2.02 -5.15
C GLU A 149 6.09 -2.30 -6.34
N PHE A 150 5.31 -1.30 -6.72
CA PHE A 150 4.54 -1.33 -7.96
C PHE A 150 4.65 -0.01 -8.71
N TYR A 151 4.36 -0.08 -10.00
CA TYR A 151 4.15 1.07 -10.87
C TYR A 151 2.79 0.94 -11.55
N GLY A 152 2.02 2.01 -11.56
CA GLY A 152 0.72 2.06 -12.24
C GLY A 152 0.16 3.46 -12.28
N ALA A 153 -0.82 3.67 -13.15
CA ALA A 153 -1.54 4.93 -13.26
C ALA A 153 -3.03 4.73 -12.95
N SER A 154 -3.67 5.73 -12.34
CA SER A 154 -5.10 5.66 -11.99
C SER A 154 -6.00 5.46 -13.21
N GLU A 155 -5.62 5.99 -14.36
CA GLU A 155 -6.30 5.83 -15.65
C GLU A 155 -5.78 4.62 -16.45
N GLY A 156 -4.63 4.06 -16.11
CA GLY A 156 -4.00 2.92 -16.80
C GLY A 156 -4.67 1.59 -16.49
N ASN A 157 -4.51 0.62 -17.40
CA ASN A 157 -4.97 -0.75 -17.21
C ASN A 157 -3.81 -1.75 -17.04
N ILE A 158 -2.58 -1.26 -17.07
CA ILE A 158 -1.35 -2.05 -16.93
C ILE A 158 -0.55 -1.48 -15.77
N GLY A 159 0.07 -2.35 -15.01
CA GLY A 159 1.01 -2.01 -13.96
C GLY A 159 2.13 -3.04 -13.88
N PHE A 160 3.23 -2.63 -13.27
CA PHE A 160 4.34 -3.52 -12.93
C PHE A 160 4.32 -3.79 -11.43
N LEU A 161 4.77 -4.94 -11.04
CA LEU A 161 4.69 -5.40 -9.66
C LEU A 161 5.91 -6.26 -9.32
N ASN A 162 6.63 -5.90 -8.26
CA ASN A 162 7.73 -6.71 -7.74
C ASN A 162 7.21 -8.00 -7.08
N ALA A 163 6.79 -8.95 -7.90
CA ALA A 163 6.24 -10.23 -7.46
C ALA A 163 7.29 -11.13 -6.80
N LEU A 164 8.54 -11.02 -7.22
CA LEU A 164 9.65 -11.88 -6.80
C LEU A 164 10.34 -11.42 -5.52
N ASN A 165 9.93 -10.26 -4.97
CA ASN A 165 10.59 -9.66 -3.80
C ASN A 165 12.09 -9.38 -4.04
N LYS A 166 12.45 -8.98 -5.25
CA LYS A 166 13.81 -8.60 -5.60
C LYS A 166 14.07 -7.18 -5.09
N ASP A 167 15.16 -7.00 -4.37
CA ASP A 167 15.48 -5.70 -3.78
C ASP A 167 15.75 -4.63 -4.85
N CYS A 168 15.36 -3.40 -4.55
CA CYS A 168 15.57 -2.21 -5.38
C CYS A 168 14.96 -2.30 -6.80
N THR A 169 13.87 -3.05 -6.97
CA THR A 169 13.17 -3.18 -8.26
C THR A 169 11.67 -2.95 -8.14
N ILE A 170 11.06 -2.55 -9.26
CA ILE A 170 9.61 -2.39 -9.37
C ILE A 170 8.94 -3.61 -10.01
N GLY A 171 9.69 -4.44 -10.71
CA GLY A 171 9.19 -5.64 -11.41
C GLY A 171 10.06 -6.02 -12.57
#